data_840e14994ea5a477eeaff787ae27a2d5
#
_entry.id   840e14994ea5a477eeaff787ae27a2d5
#
_cell.length_a   1.000
_cell.length_b   1.000
_cell.length_c   1.000
_cell.angle_alpha   90.00
_cell.angle_beta   90.00
_cell.angle_gamma   90.00
#
_symmetry.space_group_name_H-M   'P 1'
#
loop_
_entity.id
_entity.type
_entity.pdbx_description
1 polymer ?
#
loop_
_entity_poly.entity_id
_entity_poly.type
_entity_poly.pdbx_seq_one_letter_code
_entity_poly.pdbx_strand_id
1 'polypeptide(L)'
;GLGDVYKRQVNQLADDANESKTQVQRFIRLTNLIPEILEMVDEKKIAFNPAVELSYLKTSEQKEFLEAMDYAQASPSLSQAQRLKKLSQEGGCTLDAMCEVMNEIKKDELDHVTIKNEVLRKYFPKSYTPKQMQDTIIRLLEKWQRSKQRDMER
;
A
#
# COMPACT_ATOMS: atom_id res chain seq x y z
N GLY A 1 -17.06 37.29 -25.88
CA GLY A 1 -18.01 37.03 -26.92
C GLY A 1 -18.44 35.57 -27.06
N LEU A 2 -19.41 35.35 -27.91
CA LEU A 2 -19.93 33.97 -28.17
C LEU A 2 -18.86 33.05 -28.75
N GLY A 3 -17.90 33.57 -29.50
CA GLY A 3 -16.80 32.75 -30.04
C GLY A 3 -15.87 32.18 -28.98
N ASP A 4 -15.62 32.93 -27.90
CA ASP A 4 -14.77 32.45 -26.80
C ASP A 4 -15.44 31.35 -25.99
N VAL A 5 -16.75 31.47 -25.75
CA VAL A 5 -17.56 30.44 -25.06
C VAL A 5 -17.57 29.13 -25.88
N TYR A 6 -17.74 29.27 -27.19
CA TYR A 6 -17.77 28.13 -28.11
C TYR A 6 -16.40 27.42 -28.12
N LYS A 7 -15.30 28.11 -28.17
CA LYS A 7 -13.94 27.56 -28.12
C LYS A 7 -13.69 26.78 -26.80
N ARG A 8 -14.12 27.35 -25.67
CA ARG A 8 -14.00 26.69 -24.38
C ARG A 8 -14.76 25.37 -24.33
N GLN A 9 -15.98 25.35 -24.86
CA GLN A 9 -16.81 24.13 -24.91
C GLN A 9 -16.18 23.06 -25.79
N VAL A 10 -15.67 23.42 -26.96
CA VAL A 10 -14.99 22.48 -27.87
C VAL A 10 -13.72 21.91 -27.23
N ASN A 11 -12.90 22.74 -26.60
CA ASN A 11 -11.68 22.32 -25.93
C ASN A 11 -12.00 21.37 -24.75
N GLN A 12 -13.02 21.69 -23.98
CA GLN A 12 -13.46 20.84 -22.86
C GLN A 12 -13.96 19.48 -23.35
N LEU A 13 -14.72 19.43 -24.42
CA LEU A 13 -15.17 18.18 -25.03
C LEU A 13 -14.00 17.32 -25.52
N ALA A 14 -12.98 17.97 -26.11
CA ALA A 14 -11.79 17.28 -26.57
C ALA A 14 -10.99 16.72 -25.39
N ASP A 15 -10.83 17.46 -24.30
CA ASP A 15 -10.16 17.01 -23.08
C ASP A 15 -10.92 15.87 -22.44
N ASP A 16 -12.24 15.96 -22.29
CA ASP A 16 -13.09 14.90 -21.75
C ASP A 16 -13.02 13.62 -22.61
N ALA A 17 -12.99 13.74 -23.93
CA ALA A 17 -12.84 12.62 -24.84
C ALA A 17 -11.48 11.95 -24.70
N ASN A 18 -10.40 12.71 -24.50
CA ASN A 18 -9.05 12.19 -24.28
C ASN A 18 -8.94 11.45 -22.93
N GLU A 19 -9.51 12.01 -21.87
CA GLU A 19 -9.59 11.36 -20.56
C GLU A 19 -10.36 10.05 -20.63
N SER A 20 -11.52 10.06 -21.29
CA SER A 20 -12.33 8.86 -21.49
C SER A 20 -11.58 7.78 -22.27
N LYS A 21 -10.85 8.16 -23.32
CA LYS A 21 -10.03 7.26 -24.12
C LYS A 21 -8.90 6.65 -23.27
N THR A 22 -8.20 7.44 -22.48
CA THR A 22 -7.15 6.97 -21.57
C THR A 22 -7.74 5.99 -20.55
N GLN A 23 -8.90 6.30 -19.99
CA GLN A 23 -9.58 5.45 -19.03
C GLN A 23 -10.00 4.12 -19.65
N VAL A 24 -10.52 4.13 -20.86
CA VAL A 24 -10.88 2.91 -21.61
C VAL A 24 -9.64 2.05 -21.84
N GLN A 25 -8.50 2.65 -22.21
CA GLN A 25 -7.25 1.91 -22.38
C GLN A 25 -6.79 1.26 -21.09
N ARG A 26 -6.95 1.92 -19.96
CA ARG A 26 -6.63 1.36 -18.63
C ARG A 26 -7.53 0.17 -18.30
N PHE A 27 -8.83 0.27 -18.56
CA PHE A 27 -9.77 -0.86 -18.39
C PHE A 27 -9.40 -2.05 -19.28
N ILE A 28 -9.06 -1.79 -20.54
CA ILE A 28 -8.60 -2.84 -21.47
C ILE A 28 -7.32 -3.49 -20.92
N ARG A 29 -6.41 -2.70 -20.35
CA ARG A 29 -5.18 -3.20 -19.77
C ARG A 29 -5.42 -4.23 -18.66
N LEU A 30 -6.50 -4.08 -17.88
CA LEU A 30 -6.86 -5.02 -16.82
C LEU A 30 -7.14 -6.42 -17.35
N THR A 31 -7.50 -6.59 -18.63
CA THR A 31 -7.73 -7.91 -19.24
C THR A 31 -6.46 -8.76 -19.30
N ASN A 32 -5.29 -8.16 -19.13
CA ASN A 32 -4.01 -8.88 -19.07
C ASN A 32 -3.69 -9.43 -17.67
N LEU A 33 -4.53 -9.15 -16.67
CA LEU A 33 -4.42 -9.73 -15.34
C LEU A 33 -4.93 -11.17 -15.35
N ILE A 34 -4.31 -12.00 -14.52
CA ILE A 34 -4.85 -13.36 -14.28
C ILE A 34 -6.20 -13.25 -13.57
N PRO A 35 -7.09 -14.23 -13.73
CA PRO A 35 -8.44 -14.16 -13.15
C PRO A 35 -8.45 -13.90 -11.65
N GLU A 36 -7.53 -14.47 -10.90
CA GLU A 36 -7.43 -14.33 -9.44
C GLU A 36 -7.16 -12.87 -9.04
N ILE A 37 -6.26 -12.19 -9.75
CA ILE A 37 -5.96 -10.77 -9.48
C ILE A 37 -7.11 -9.87 -9.93
N LEU A 38 -7.70 -10.18 -11.08
CA LEU A 38 -8.85 -9.43 -11.59
C LEU A 38 -10.03 -9.49 -10.61
N GLU A 39 -10.28 -10.66 -10.01
CA GLU A 39 -11.29 -10.83 -8.97
C GLU A 39 -11.00 -9.96 -7.75
N MET A 40 -9.73 -9.88 -7.34
CA MET A 40 -9.32 -9.01 -6.23
C MET A 40 -9.56 -7.53 -6.52
N VAL A 41 -9.42 -7.11 -7.78
CA VAL A 41 -9.75 -5.75 -8.21
C VAL A 41 -11.27 -5.51 -8.12
N ASP A 42 -12.06 -6.46 -8.58
CA ASP A 42 -13.53 -6.38 -8.52
C ASP A 42 -14.02 -6.32 -7.07
N GLU A 43 -13.38 -7.03 -6.16
CA GLU A 43 -13.68 -7.03 -4.73
C GLU A 43 -13.10 -5.80 -4.01
N LYS A 44 -12.41 -4.91 -4.72
CA LYS A 44 -11.75 -3.71 -4.18
C LYS A 44 -10.63 -4.00 -3.19
N LYS A 45 -10.07 -5.19 -3.23
CA LYS A 45 -8.88 -5.55 -2.44
C LYS A 45 -7.63 -4.93 -3.04
N ILE A 46 -7.58 -4.78 -4.36
CA ILE A 46 -6.52 -4.07 -5.08
C ILE A 46 -7.14 -2.87 -5.77
N ALA A 47 -6.56 -1.68 -5.58
CA ALA A 47 -7.03 -0.46 -6.21
C ALA A 47 -6.77 -0.48 -7.73
N PHE A 48 -7.54 0.30 -8.48
CA PHE A 48 -7.50 0.32 -9.93
C PHE A 48 -6.12 0.69 -10.49
N ASN A 49 -5.51 1.77 -10.01
CA ASN A 49 -4.22 2.23 -10.54
C ASN A 49 -3.07 1.24 -10.27
N PRO A 50 -2.90 0.68 -9.06
CA PRO A 50 -1.94 -0.40 -8.86
C PRO A 50 -2.21 -1.62 -9.75
N ALA A 51 -3.47 -1.98 -9.95
CA ALA A 51 -3.84 -3.11 -10.80
C ALA A 51 -3.40 -2.92 -12.26
N VAL A 52 -3.52 -1.71 -12.79
CA VAL A 52 -3.06 -1.38 -14.14
C VAL A 52 -1.55 -1.61 -14.25
N GLU A 53 -0.78 -1.20 -13.26
CA GLU A 53 0.67 -1.42 -13.22
C GLU A 53 1.01 -2.92 -13.15
N LEU A 54 0.28 -3.69 -12.35
CA LEU A 54 0.47 -5.15 -12.24
C LEU A 54 0.17 -5.87 -13.55
N SER A 55 -0.69 -5.32 -14.40
CA SER A 55 -1.03 -5.91 -15.69
C SER A 55 0.17 -6.00 -16.66
N TYR A 56 1.24 -5.27 -16.40
CA TYR A 56 2.48 -5.33 -17.18
C TYR A 56 3.40 -6.47 -16.75
N LEU A 57 3.13 -7.14 -15.64
CA LEU A 57 3.88 -8.32 -15.24
C LEU A 57 3.52 -9.51 -16.13
N LYS A 58 4.47 -10.44 -16.29
CA LYS A 58 4.20 -11.69 -16.99
C LYS A 58 3.20 -12.54 -16.20
N THR A 59 2.48 -13.42 -16.90
CA THR A 59 1.49 -14.30 -16.26
C THR A 59 2.10 -15.11 -15.11
N SER A 60 3.30 -15.65 -15.28
CA SER A 60 4.01 -16.38 -14.23
C SER A 60 4.36 -15.50 -13.03
N GLU A 61 4.78 -14.26 -13.29
CA GLU A 61 5.09 -13.29 -12.24
C GLU A 61 3.83 -12.89 -11.47
N GLN A 62 2.70 -12.73 -12.14
CA GLN A 62 1.41 -12.45 -11.49
C GLN A 62 1.00 -13.57 -10.54
N LYS A 63 1.22 -14.83 -10.93
CA LYS A 63 0.92 -15.99 -10.09
C LYS A 63 1.81 -16.01 -8.84
N GLU A 64 3.11 -15.75 -9.00
CA GLU A 64 4.04 -15.63 -7.87
C GLU A 64 3.67 -14.46 -6.96
N PHE A 65 3.17 -13.38 -7.53
CA PHE A 65 2.75 -12.21 -6.78
C PHE A 65 1.57 -12.49 -5.85
N LEU A 66 0.69 -13.43 -6.19
CA LEU A 66 -0.36 -13.88 -5.27
C LEU A 66 0.25 -14.42 -3.96
N GLU A 67 1.32 -15.19 -4.08
CA GLU A 67 2.05 -15.71 -2.91
C GLU A 67 2.68 -14.59 -2.09
N ALA A 68 3.26 -13.58 -2.75
CA ALA A 68 3.87 -12.45 -2.07
C ALA A 68 2.84 -11.63 -1.31
N MET A 69 1.65 -11.41 -1.88
CA MET A 69 0.56 -10.72 -1.19
C MET A 69 0.06 -11.50 0.02
N ASP A 70 -0.08 -12.81 -0.13
CA ASP A 70 -0.49 -13.69 0.97
C ASP A 70 0.54 -13.68 2.10
N TYR A 71 1.81 -13.78 1.76
CA TYR A 71 2.91 -13.71 2.73
C TYR A 71 2.93 -12.38 3.49
N ALA A 72 2.78 -11.26 2.79
CA ALA A 72 2.79 -9.93 3.37
C ALA A 72 1.46 -9.53 4.03
N GLN A 73 0.39 -10.28 3.77
CA GLN A 73 -0.98 -9.96 4.20
C GLN A 73 -1.36 -8.52 3.86
N ALA A 74 -0.97 -8.07 2.67
CA ALA A 74 -1.18 -6.70 2.21
C ALA A 74 -1.41 -6.64 0.71
N SER A 75 -2.10 -5.60 0.27
CA SER A 75 -2.26 -5.27 -1.15
C SER A 75 -1.24 -4.20 -1.55
N PRO A 76 -0.79 -4.20 -2.81
CA PRO A 76 0.24 -3.24 -3.23
C PRO A 76 -0.31 -1.82 -3.33
N SER A 77 0.52 -0.85 -2.93
CA SER A 77 0.29 0.56 -3.24
C SER A 77 0.69 0.84 -4.70
N LEU A 78 0.33 2.01 -5.21
CA LEU A 78 0.73 2.42 -6.56
C LEU A 78 2.27 2.42 -6.71
N SER A 79 2.98 2.96 -5.73
CA SER A 79 4.44 2.98 -5.72
C SER A 79 5.04 1.57 -5.77
N GLN A 80 4.51 0.66 -4.97
CA GLN A 80 4.95 -0.74 -4.96
C GLN A 80 4.68 -1.42 -6.30
N ALA A 81 3.50 -1.23 -6.87
CA ALA A 81 3.12 -1.79 -8.17
C ALA A 81 4.02 -1.25 -9.29
N GLN A 82 4.36 0.04 -9.28
CA GLN A 82 5.27 0.64 -10.24
C GLN A 82 6.68 0.03 -10.15
N ARG A 83 7.16 -0.21 -8.95
CA ARG A 83 8.47 -0.85 -8.73
C ARG A 83 8.47 -2.31 -9.19
N LEU A 84 7.40 -3.03 -8.95
CA LEU A 84 7.24 -4.40 -9.45
C LEU A 84 7.24 -4.43 -10.97
N LYS A 85 6.54 -3.52 -11.62
CA LYS A 85 6.55 -3.36 -13.07
C LYS A 85 7.97 -3.11 -13.58
N LYS A 86 8.72 -2.22 -12.94
CA LYS A 86 10.11 -1.94 -13.31
C LYS A 86 11.00 -3.17 -13.16
N LEU A 87 10.86 -3.91 -12.05
CA LEU A 87 11.59 -5.17 -11.83
C LEU A 87 11.27 -6.19 -12.91
N SER A 88 10.00 -6.29 -13.32
CA SER A 88 9.60 -7.18 -14.42
C SER A 88 10.27 -6.79 -15.73
N GLN A 89 10.34 -5.51 -16.05
CA GLN A 89 10.98 -5.00 -17.24
C GLN A 89 12.49 -5.26 -17.26
N GLU A 90 13.13 -5.23 -16.09
CA GLU A 90 14.56 -5.47 -15.92
C GLU A 90 14.90 -6.96 -15.77
N GLY A 91 13.89 -7.83 -15.70
CA GLY A 91 14.08 -9.27 -15.53
C GLY A 91 14.38 -9.72 -14.10
N GLY A 92 14.23 -8.83 -13.13
CA GLY A 92 14.52 -9.11 -11.70
C GLY A 92 13.30 -9.31 -10.82
N CYS A 93 12.13 -9.55 -11.41
CA CYS A 93 10.88 -9.72 -10.66
C CYS A 93 10.73 -11.15 -10.14
N THR A 94 11.54 -11.52 -9.16
CA THR A 94 11.48 -12.82 -8.49
C THR A 94 10.52 -12.76 -7.30
N LEU A 95 10.11 -13.94 -6.80
CA LEU A 95 9.28 -14.02 -5.61
C LEU A 95 9.92 -13.32 -4.40
N ASP A 96 11.22 -13.51 -4.21
CA ASP A 96 11.96 -12.85 -3.12
C ASP A 96 11.93 -11.32 -3.26
N ALA A 97 12.14 -10.80 -4.47
CA ALA A 97 12.06 -9.36 -4.74
C ALA A 97 10.65 -8.81 -4.51
N MET A 98 9.63 -9.56 -4.91
CA MET A 98 8.22 -9.21 -4.65
C MET A 98 7.93 -9.15 -3.16
N CYS A 99 8.41 -10.13 -2.40
CA CYS A 99 8.24 -10.16 -0.93
C CYS A 99 8.95 -8.97 -0.27
N GLU A 100 10.14 -8.62 -0.71
CA GLU A 100 10.85 -7.45 -0.20
C GLU A 100 10.05 -6.16 -0.40
N VAL A 101 9.53 -5.97 -1.62
CA VAL A 101 8.70 -4.79 -1.94
C VAL A 101 7.44 -4.76 -1.09
N MET A 102 6.76 -5.90 -0.93
CA MET A 102 5.50 -5.97 -0.19
C MET A 102 5.68 -5.86 1.32
N ASN A 103 6.82 -6.28 1.85
CA ASN A 103 7.12 -6.22 3.30
C ASN A 103 7.75 -4.90 3.73
N GLU A 104 7.91 -3.94 2.82
CA GLU A 104 8.41 -2.63 3.19
C GLU A 104 7.55 -1.96 4.24
N ILE A 105 8.20 -1.55 5.32
CA ILE A 105 7.55 -0.72 6.33
C ILE A 105 7.54 0.71 5.81
N LYS A 106 6.36 1.31 5.71
CA LYS A 106 6.23 2.70 5.30
C LYS A 106 7.03 3.58 6.28
N LYS A 107 7.72 4.57 5.74
CA LYS A 107 8.56 5.47 6.53
C LYS A 107 7.81 6.08 7.71
N ASP A 108 6.54 6.41 7.54
CA ASP A 108 5.70 6.96 8.59
C ASP A 108 5.43 5.96 9.72
N GLU A 109 5.42 4.66 9.41
CA GLU A 109 5.23 3.60 10.41
C GLU A 109 6.47 3.39 11.28
N LEU A 110 7.65 3.80 10.78
CA LEU A 110 8.91 3.72 11.54
C LEU A 110 9.08 4.86 12.54
N ASP A 111 8.43 6.01 12.30
CA ASP A 111 8.60 7.21 13.11
C ASP A 111 7.77 7.20 14.39
N HIS A 112 6.68 6.44 14.41
CA HIS A 112 5.82 6.39 15.60
C HIS A 112 4.99 5.11 15.66
N VAL A 113 4.67 4.71 16.88
CA VAL A 113 3.74 3.62 17.15
C VAL A 113 2.50 4.24 17.81
N THR A 114 1.33 3.93 17.29
CA THR A 114 0.07 4.43 17.82
C THR A 114 -0.69 3.32 18.55
N ILE A 115 -1.05 3.58 19.81
CA ILE A 115 -1.89 2.68 20.59
C ILE A 115 -3.23 3.38 20.81
N LYS A 116 -4.33 2.68 20.48
CA LYS A 116 -5.68 3.24 20.64
C LYS A 116 -6.00 3.48 22.10
N ASN A 117 -6.69 4.57 22.38
CA ASN A 117 -7.13 4.92 23.74
C ASN A 117 -7.96 3.82 24.41
N GLU A 118 -8.79 3.11 23.64
CA GLU A 118 -9.60 1.99 24.14
C GLU A 118 -8.72 0.90 24.76
N VAL A 119 -7.58 0.60 24.16
CA VAL A 119 -6.62 -0.38 24.65
C VAL A 119 -5.93 0.13 25.91
N LEU A 120 -5.47 1.40 25.88
CA LEU A 120 -4.80 2.02 27.03
C LEU A 120 -5.71 2.14 28.25
N ARG A 121 -7.00 2.43 28.04
CA ARG A 121 -7.97 2.59 29.13
C ARG A 121 -8.32 1.27 29.84
N LYS A 122 -7.95 0.14 29.27
CA LYS A 122 -8.04 -1.15 29.98
C LYS A 122 -7.03 -1.28 31.12
N TYR A 123 -5.90 -0.57 31.01
CA TYR A 123 -4.78 -0.67 31.94
C TYR A 123 -4.61 0.56 32.83
N PHE A 124 -5.06 1.73 32.37
CA PHE A 124 -4.91 2.99 33.09
C PHE A 124 -6.23 3.51 33.65
N PRO A 125 -6.22 4.12 34.86
CA PRO A 125 -7.41 4.81 35.38
C PRO A 125 -7.83 5.97 34.48
N LYS A 126 -9.13 6.31 34.52
CA LYS A 126 -9.67 7.42 33.72
C LYS A 126 -9.08 8.78 34.10
N SER A 127 -8.51 8.89 35.30
CA SER A 127 -7.88 10.12 35.77
C SER A 127 -6.50 10.39 35.18
N TYR A 128 -5.86 9.40 34.55
CA TYR A 128 -4.55 9.57 33.96
C TYR A 128 -4.61 10.43 32.70
N THR A 129 -3.74 11.44 32.66
CA THR A 129 -3.55 12.26 31.46
C THR A 129 -2.73 11.48 30.41
N PRO A 130 -2.80 11.85 29.13
CA PRO A 130 -1.96 11.22 28.10
C PRO A 130 -0.46 11.26 28.44
N LYS A 131 0.01 12.35 29.05
CA LYS A 131 1.41 12.48 29.47
C LYS A 131 1.78 11.47 30.55
N GLN A 132 0.90 11.30 31.54
CA GLN A 132 1.11 10.33 32.63
C GLN A 132 1.13 8.90 32.09
N MET A 133 0.26 8.57 31.13
CA MET A 133 0.26 7.27 30.47
C MET A 133 1.57 7.04 29.73
N GLN A 134 2.02 8.03 28.95
CA GLN A 134 3.28 7.96 28.20
C GLN A 134 4.48 7.75 29.11
N ASP A 135 4.59 8.54 30.17
CA ASP A 135 5.69 8.45 31.14
C ASP A 135 5.75 7.08 31.82
N THR A 136 4.59 6.52 32.14
CA THR A 136 4.49 5.18 32.74
C THR A 136 4.92 4.10 31.75
N ILE A 137 4.49 4.20 30.49
CA ILE A 137 4.87 3.26 29.42
C ILE A 137 6.39 3.28 29.24
N ILE A 138 7.00 4.45 29.16
CA ILE A 138 8.46 4.60 28.98
C ILE A 138 9.20 3.97 30.14
N ARG A 139 8.77 4.19 31.39
CA ARG A 139 9.37 3.57 32.57
C ARG A 139 9.31 2.04 32.53
N LEU A 140 8.17 1.51 32.11
CA LEU A 140 8.01 0.06 31.98
C LEU A 140 8.89 -0.52 30.89
N LEU A 141 9.07 0.20 29.76
CA LEU A 141 9.94 -0.20 28.67
C LEU A 141 11.42 -0.18 29.08
N GLU A 142 11.85 0.83 29.84
CA GLU A 142 13.20 0.90 30.38
C GLU A 142 13.49 -0.29 31.30
N LYS A 143 12.54 -0.63 32.14
CA LYS A 143 12.62 -1.77 33.07
C LYS A 143 12.72 -3.10 32.29
N TRP A 144 11.91 -3.26 31.25
CA TRP A 144 11.93 -4.42 30.38
C TRP A 144 13.27 -4.55 29.64
N GLN A 145 13.79 -3.44 29.14
CA GLN A 145 15.09 -3.41 28.44
C GLN A 145 16.22 -3.88 29.36
N ARG A 146 16.28 -3.41 30.60
CA ARG A 146 17.28 -3.83 31.60
C ARG A 146 17.16 -5.31 31.90
N SER A 147 15.94 -5.81 32.04
CA SER A 147 15.68 -7.24 32.24
C SER A 147 16.21 -8.09 31.09
N LYS A 148 15.97 -7.65 29.84
CA LYS A 148 16.46 -8.34 28.64
C LYS A 148 17.97 -8.36 28.56
N GLN A 149 18.64 -7.27 28.91
CA GLN A 149 20.12 -7.19 28.94
C GLN A 149 20.71 -8.16 29.94
N ARG A 150 20.14 -8.29 31.15
CA ARG A 150 20.55 -9.26 32.14
C ARG A 150 20.44 -10.71 31.64
N ASP A 151 19.34 -11.02 30.95
CA ASP A 151 19.13 -12.35 30.39
C ASP A 151 20.14 -12.69 29.28
N MET A 152 20.58 -11.68 28.51
CA MET A 152 21.60 -11.84 27.48
C MET A 152 23.01 -12.01 28.06
N GLU A 153 23.31 -11.41 29.23
CA GLU A 153 24.61 -11.52 29.90
C GLU A 153 24.79 -12.84 30.65
N ARG A 154 23.72 -13.59 30.83
CA ARG A 154 23.76 -14.92 31.43
C ARG A 154 23.95 -15.98 30.34
#